data_f4099ed59916cb10fec23aeb104a175e
#
_entry.id   f4099ed59916cb10fec23aeb104a175e
#
_cell.length_a   1.000
_cell.length_b   1.000
_cell.length_c   1.000
_cell.angle_alpha   90.00
_cell.angle_beta   90.00
_cell.angle_gamma   90.00
#
_symmetry.space_group_name_H-M   'P 1'
#
loop_
_entity.id
_entity.type
_entity.pdbx_description
1 polymer ?
#
loop_
_entity_poly.entity_id
_entity_poly.type
_entity_poly.pdbx_seq_one_letter_code
_entity_poly.pdbx_strand_id
1 'polypeptide(L)'
;MPANQKIAPLFYLSAPPQNKEIWGVFASYLNRFLESNRLSLFCAGDIFEKWLRFFPQDSFWMREKIKEGRLEFLGGTSEDILPPFFQQKFFDIQLKNYQDLLQAKLAYQPSGFFNPSMVWEIGSLPQLSKANYSYTLVEDSAIALALGRLSRISGWYSIENNGCLLRVLPIDSALTVAFEKGKDFWNKELTLLPNQGKIWVVLLQIPVDSIESLEKFWNYVLEIFNESVQTWTIAHAIEQQHSEG
;
A
#
# COMPACT_ATOMS: atom_id res chain seq x y z
N MET A 1 20.43 15.61 -10.23
CA MET A 1 19.40 14.70 -9.68
C MET A 1 18.14 15.53 -9.48
N PRO A 2 16.95 15.08 -9.85
CA PRO A 2 15.73 15.81 -9.55
C PRO A 2 15.60 15.89 -8.02
N ALA A 3 15.41 17.10 -7.51
CA ALA A 3 15.38 17.37 -6.09
C ALA A 3 14.15 16.71 -5.44
N ASN A 4 14.36 15.94 -4.37
CA ASN A 4 13.36 15.50 -3.37
C ASN A 4 11.99 15.09 -3.91
N GLN A 5 11.96 14.06 -4.75
CA GLN A 5 10.67 13.44 -5.09
C GLN A 5 10.10 12.74 -3.85
N LYS A 6 8.79 12.93 -3.64
CA LYS A 6 8.05 12.32 -2.52
C LYS A 6 7.32 11.08 -3.04
N ILE A 7 7.67 9.93 -2.51
CA ILE A 7 7.08 8.65 -2.91
C ILE A 7 6.41 8.00 -1.68
N ALA A 8 5.20 7.50 -1.86
CA ALA A 8 4.53 6.65 -0.89
C ALA A 8 4.58 5.19 -1.38
N PRO A 9 5.59 4.40 -0.99
CA PRO A 9 5.69 3.02 -1.41
C PRO A 9 4.63 2.18 -0.70
N LEU A 10 3.82 1.49 -1.48
CA LEU A 10 2.90 0.45 -1.03
C LEU A 10 3.52 -0.91 -1.30
N PHE A 11 3.95 -1.57 -0.25
CA PHE A 11 4.45 -2.94 -0.34
C PHE A 11 3.29 -3.93 -0.25
N TYR A 12 3.20 -4.83 -1.20
CA TYR A 12 2.17 -5.85 -1.27
C TYR A 12 2.78 -7.25 -1.18
N LEU A 13 2.43 -7.95 -0.10
CA LEU A 13 2.75 -9.36 0.09
C LEU A 13 1.58 -10.21 -0.43
N SER A 14 1.68 -10.65 -1.68
CA SER A 14 0.60 -11.33 -2.40
C SER A 14 0.43 -12.82 -2.05
N ALA A 15 1.46 -13.42 -1.47
CA ALA A 15 1.42 -14.82 -1.07
C ALA A 15 2.26 -15.02 0.20
N PRO A 16 1.95 -16.03 1.02
CA PRO A 16 2.77 -16.34 2.17
C PRO A 16 4.10 -16.95 1.72
N PRO A 17 5.26 -16.49 2.26
CA PRO A 17 6.52 -17.17 2.07
C PRO A 17 6.45 -18.67 2.35
N GLN A 18 7.13 -19.47 1.55
CA GLN A 18 7.01 -20.93 1.56
C GLN A 18 7.48 -21.58 2.87
N ASN A 19 8.48 -20.97 3.53
CA ASN A 19 9.06 -21.51 4.75
C ASN A 19 9.43 -20.39 5.76
N LYS A 20 9.78 -20.81 6.98
CA LYS A 20 10.12 -19.90 8.07
C LYS A 20 11.36 -19.05 7.79
N GLU A 21 12.32 -19.56 7.03
CA GLU A 21 13.55 -18.85 6.72
C GLU A 21 13.29 -17.64 5.82
N ILE A 22 12.50 -17.80 4.76
CA ILE A 22 12.09 -16.70 3.88
C ILE A 22 11.33 -15.62 4.67
N TRP A 23 10.45 -16.03 5.62
CA TRP A 23 9.77 -15.10 6.52
C TRP A 23 10.75 -14.29 7.36
N GLY A 24 11.77 -14.94 7.91
CA GLY A 24 12.80 -14.27 8.72
C GLY A 24 13.60 -13.24 7.93
N VAL A 25 13.98 -13.60 6.70
CA VAL A 25 14.69 -12.70 5.77
C VAL A 25 13.79 -11.51 5.42
N PHE A 26 12.53 -11.76 5.06
CA PHE A 26 11.56 -10.70 4.75
C PHE A 26 11.40 -9.71 5.93
N ALA A 27 11.13 -10.22 7.14
CA ALA A 27 10.93 -9.39 8.31
C ALA A 27 12.18 -8.55 8.66
N SER A 28 13.36 -9.14 8.50
CA SER A 28 14.65 -8.45 8.74
C SER A 28 14.85 -7.28 7.77
N TYR A 29 14.65 -7.50 6.48
CA TYR A 29 14.79 -6.44 5.48
C TYR A 29 13.73 -5.34 5.65
N LEU A 30 12.48 -5.72 5.92
CA LEU A 30 11.41 -4.77 6.17
C LEU A 30 11.72 -3.87 7.36
N ASN A 31 12.15 -4.45 8.48
CA ASN A 31 12.53 -3.68 9.66
C ASN A 31 13.72 -2.76 9.38
N ARG A 32 14.75 -3.25 8.67
CA ARG A 32 15.90 -2.44 8.25
C ARG A 32 15.50 -1.27 7.36
N PHE A 33 14.59 -1.48 6.40
CA PHE A 33 14.07 -0.40 5.54
C PHE A 33 13.39 0.68 6.39
N LEU A 34 12.62 0.28 7.40
CA LEU A 34 11.88 1.18 8.29
C LEU A 34 12.76 1.94 9.30
N GLU A 35 14.07 1.67 9.38
CA GLU A 35 14.99 2.48 10.19
C GLU A 35 15.13 3.92 9.64
N SER A 36 15.09 4.08 8.33
CA SER A 36 15.29 5.37 7.66
C SER A 36 14.13 5.81 6.78
N ASN A 37 13.25 4.89 6.42
CA ASN A 37 12.17 5.08 5.45
C ASN A 37 10.79 4.91 6.07
N ARG A 38 9.77 5.25 5.29
CA ARG A 38 8.35 5.04 5.60
C ARG A 38 7.71 4.24 4.48
N LEU A 39 6.72 3.43 4.80
CA LEU A 39 5.94 2.68 3.81
C LEU A 39 4.54 2.38 4.31
N SER A 40 3.65 2.06 3.37
CA SER A 40 2.41 1.37 3.65
C SER A 40 2.54 -0.09 3.22
N LEU A 41 2.02 -1.02 4.02
CA LEU A 41 2.09 -2.46 3.80
C LEU A 41 0.69 -3.04 3.72
N PHE A 42 0.50 -3.93 2.77
CA PHE A 42 -0.69 -4.77 2.70
C PHE A 42 -0.31 -6.24 2.54
N CYS A 43 -0.97 -7.08 3.29
CA CYS A 43 -1.10 -8.52 3.07
C CYS A 43 -2.49 -8.96 3.55
N ALA A 44 -3.07 -9.97 2.93
CA ALA A 44 -4.35 -10.52 3.40
C ALA A 44 -4.25 -11.06 4.83
N GLY A 45 -5.38 -11.14 5.53
CA GLY A 45 -5.39 -11.49 6.96
C GLY A 45 -4.81 -12.88 7.25
N ASP A 46 -5.10 -13.86 6.40
CA ASP A 46 -4.55 -15.22 6.50
C ASP A 46 -3.01 -15.26 6.37
N ILE A 47 -2.46 -14.41 5.49
CA ILE A 47 -1.00 -14.23 5.33
C ILE A 47 -0.42 -13.60 6.59
N PHE A 48 -1.06 -12.55 7.13
CA PHE A 48 -0.63 -11.87 8.34
C PHE A 48 -0.69 -12.77 9.57
N GLU A 49 -1.75 -13.58 9.73
CA GLU A 49 -1.83 -14.58 10.79
C GLU A 49 -0.72 -15.61 10.69
N LYS A 50 -0.40 -16.09 9.48
CA LYS A 50 0.68 -17.04 9.24
C LYS A 50 2.03 -16.43 9.60
N TRP A 51 2.27 -15.16 9.28
CA TRP A 51 3.47 -14.44 9.69
C TRP A 51 3.63 -14.45 11.21
N LEU A 52 2.62 -13.96 11.94
CA LEU A 52 2.69 -13.87 13.40
C LEU A 52 2.64 -15.24 14.11
N ARG A 53 2.24 -16.31 13.42
CA ARG A 53 2.39 -17.67 13.92
C ARG A 53 3.84 -18.12 13.97
N PHE A 54 4.64 -17.74 12.97
CA PHE A 54 6.07 -18.06 12.93
C PHE A 54 6.91 -17.08 13.75
N PHE A 55 6.52 -15.82 13.79
CA PHE A 55 7.26 -14.72 14.42
C PHE A 55 6.34 -13.83 15.25
N PRO A 56 5.78 -14.34 16.37
CA PRO A 56 4.85 -13.57 17.19
C PRO A 56 5.48 -12.29 17.77
N GLN A 57 6.80 -12.28 17.97
CA GLN A 57 7.56 -11.12 18.45
C GLN A 57 7.56 -9.95 17.47
N ASP A 58 7.33 -10.19 16.16
CA ASP A 58 7.36 -9.13 15.16
C ASP A 58 6.25 -8.11 15.38
N SER A 59 5.15 -8.50 16.02
CA SER A 59 4.10 -7.56 16.42
C SER A 59 4.61 -6.42 17.31
N PHE A 60 5.69 -6.60 18.07
CA PHE A 60 6.23 -5.56 18.94
C PHE A 60 6.90 -4.45 18.13
N TRP A 61 7.85 -4.81 17.25
CA TRP A 61 8.52 -3.80 16.45
C TRP A 61 7.57 -3.15 15.44
N MET A 62 6.61 -3.89 14.90
CA MET A 62 5.57 -3.33 14.03
C MET A 62 4.76 -2.24 14.74
N ARG A 63 4.32 -2.48 15.98
CA ARG A 63 3.61 -1.48 16.80
C ARG A 63 4.46 -0.23 17.02
N GLU A 64 5.75 -0.39 17.30
CA GLU A 64 6.64 0.76 17.46
C GLU A 64 6.79 1.55 16.15
N LYS A 65 6.99 0.87 15.00
CA LYS A 65 7.08 1.53 13.70
C LYS A 65 5.77 2.21 13.28
N ILE A 66 4.62 1.67 13.67
CA ILE A 66 3.32 2.31 13.50
C ILE A 66 3.23 3.59 14.35
N LYS A 67 3.60 3.55 15.63
CA LYS A 67 3.60 4.72 16.52
C LYS A 67 4.56 5.81 16.04
N GLU A 68 5.70 5.43 15.47
CA GLU A 68 6.67 6.34 14.85
C GLU A 68 6.15 6.96 13.53
N GLY A 69 5.00 6.52 13.01
CA GLY A 69 4.48 6.93 11.70
C GLY A 69 5.34 6.47 10.52
N ARG A 70 6.14 5.42 10.71
CA ARG A 70 7.00 4.84 9.68
C ARG A 70 6.34 3.69 8.93
N LEU A 71 5.47 2.95 9.61
CA LEU A 71 4.72 1.83 9.05
C LEU A 71 3.23 2.12 9.14
N GLU A 72 2.54 1.93 8.04
CA GLU A 72 1.09 1.89 7.96
C GLU A 72 0.65 0.52 7.44
N PHE A 73 -0.28 -0.14 8.13
CA PHE A 73 -0.99 -1.27 7.56
C PHE A 73 -2.24 -0.79 6.87
N LEU A 74 -2.40 -1.15 5.59
CA LEU A 74 -3.66 -0.93 4.90
C LEU A 74 -4.67 -2.01 5.29
N GLY A 75 -5.90 -1.61 5.42
CA GLY A 75 -7.01 -2.52 5.55
C GLY A 75 -7.32 -3.22 4.24
N GLY A 76 -8.04 -4.31 4.34
CA GLY A 76 -8.46 -5.12 3.22
C GLY A 76 -9.45 -6.17 3.66
N THR A 77 -9.38 -7.34 3.06
CA THR A 77 -10.17 -8.51 3.40
C THR A 77 -9.32 -9.55 4.13
N SER A 78 -9.94 -10.36 4.98
CA SER A 78 -9.23 -11.44 5.69
C SER A 78 -8.69 -12.51 4.74
N GLU A 79 -9.37 -12.72 3.63
CA GLU A 79 -8.91 -13.52 2.49
C GLU A 79 -8.82 -12.63 1.26
N ASP A 80 -7.92 -12.94 0.32
CA ASP A 80 -7.81 -12.18 -0.93
C ASP A 80 -9.01 -12.50 -1.83
N ILE A 81 -10.04 -11.66 -1.75
CA ILE A 81 -11.28 -11.82 -2.51
C ILE A 81 -11.47 -10.69 -3.53
N LEU A 82 -12.30 -10.95 -4.54
CA LEU A 82 -12.79 -9.95 -5.49
C LEU A 82 -14.11 -9.38 -5.01
N PRO A 83 -14.14 -8.22 -4.31
CA PRO A 83 -15.34 -7.71 -3.64
C PRO A 83 -16.60 -7.65 -4.51
N PRO A 84 -16.54 -7.25 -5.80
CA PRO A 84 -17.72 -7.17 -6.65
C PRO A 84 -18.46 -8.50 -6.89
N PHE A 85 -17.77 -9.63 -6.71
CA PHE A 85 -18.35 -10.96 -6.93
C PHE A 85 -19.01 -11.57 -5.70
N PHE A 86 -18.93 -10.90 -4.55
CA PHE A 86 -19.47 -11.41 -3.30
C PHE A 86 -20.67 -10.61 -2.80
N GLN A 87 -21.56 -11.28 -2.05
CA GLN A 87 -22.66 -10.59 -1.37
C GLN A 87 -22.11 -9.57 -0.36
N GLN A 88 -22.76 -8.43 -0.24
CA GLN A 88 -22.37 -7.34 0.67
C GLN A 88 -22.10 -7.82 2.11
N LYS A 89 -22.98 -8.70 2.63
CA LYS A 89 -22.82 -9.26 3.97
C LYS A 89 -21.52 -10.05 4.15
N PHE A 90 -21.09 -10.79 3.12
CA PHE A 90 -19.82 -11.51 3.16
C PHE A 90 -18.65 -10.53 3.14
N PHE A 91 -18.72 -9.52 2.31
CA PHE A 91 -17.70 -8.47 2.26
C PHE A 91 -17.57 -7.74 3.61
N ASP A 92 -18.70 -7.35 4.24
CA ASP A 92 -18.71 -6.75 5.60
C ASP A 92 -17.99 -7.64 6.63
N ILE A 93 -18.22 -8.96 6.58
CA ILE A 93 -17.57 -9.93 7.47
C ILE A 93 -16.05 -9.97 7.24
N GLN A 94 -15.64 -10.00 5.98
CA GLN A 94 -14.22 -10.03 5.59
C GLN A 94 -13.48 -8.79 6.07
N LEU A 95 -14.07 -7.59 5.86
CA LEU A 95 -13.51 -6.32 6.33
C LEU A 95 -13.37 -6.32 7.86
N LYS A 96 -14.43 -6.71 8.56
CA LYS A 96 -14.45 -6.75 10.03
C LYS A 96 -13.41 -7.73 10.58
N ASN A 97 -13.33 -8.94 10.05
CA ASN A 97 -12.38 -9.94 10.52
C ASN A 97 -10.93 -9.44 10.39
N TYR A 98 -10.62 -8.75 9.30
CA TYR A 98 -9.28 -8.21 9.11
C TYR A 98 -8.97 -7.04 10.06
N GLN A 99 -9.94 -6.14 10.28
CA GLN A 99 -9.79 -5.05 11.24
C GLN A 99 -9.63 -5.58 12.68
N ASP A 100 -10.45 -6.57 13.08
CA ASP A 100 -10.36 -7.21 14.39
C ASP A 100 -8.98 -7.88 14.58
N LEU A 101 -8.43 -8.49 13.53
CA LEU A 101 -7.10 -9.09 13.54
C LEU A 101 -6.00 -8.04 13.77
N LEU A 102 -6.00 -6.94 13.01
CA LEU A 102 -5.03 -5.86 13.17
C LEU A 102 -5.16 -5.20 14.54
N GLN A 103 -6.38 -4.98 15.01
CA GLN A 103 -6.64 -4.44 16.35
C GLN A 103 -6.09 -5.36 17.45
N ALA A 104 -6.34 -6.66 17.35
CA ALA A 104 -5.89 -7.64 18.35
C ALA A 104 -4.36 -7.82 18.35
N LYS A 105 -3.72 -7.82 17.19
CA LYS A 105 -2.29 -8.10 17.05
C LYS A 105 -1.42 -6.85 17.12
N LEU A 106 -1.87 -5.73 16.61
CA LEU A 106 -1.09 -4.50 16.51
C LEU A 106 -1.65 -3.34 17.34
N ALA A 107 -2.82 -3.47 17.96
CA ALA A 107 -3.57 -2.36 18.57
C ALA A 107 -3.76 -1.21 17.57
N TYR A 108 -4.04 -1.55 16.32
CA TYR A 108 -4.09 -0.63 15.19
C TYR A 108 -5.38 -0.79 14.40
N GLN A 109 -5.96 0.35 13.99
CA GLN A 109 -7.10 0.40 13.10
C GLN A 109 -6.68 1.07 11.78
N PRO A 110 -6.78 0.38 10.65
CA PRO A 110 -6.39 0.94 9.37
C PRO A 110 -7.38 2.02 8.91
N SER A 111 -6.87 3.13 8.42
CA SER A 111 -7.66 4.21 7.82
C SER A 111 -7.84 4.07 6.31
N GLY A 112 -6.93 3.37 5.64
CA GLY A 112 -6.95 3.10 4.21
C GLY A 112 -7.37 1.68 3.89
N PHE A 113 -8.08 1.53 2.77
CA PHE A 113 -8.45 0.23 2.19
C PHE A 113 -7.68 -0.01 0.89
N PHE A 114 -7.17 -1.22 0.73
CA PHE A 114 -6.54 -1.66 -0.50
C PHE A 114 -7.15 -2.96 -0.99
N ASN A 115 -7.51 -3.00 -2.28
CA ASN A 115 -7.94 -4.20 -2.98
C ASN A 115 -6.84 -4.60 -3.97
N PRO A 116 -6.08 -5.68 -3.72
CA PRO A 116 -4.96 -6.07 -4.57
C PRO A 116 -5.36 -6.50 -5.98
N SER A 117 -6.61 -6.90 -6.20
CA SER A 117 -7.12 -7.19 -7.54
C SER A 117 -7.25 -5.95 -8.43
N MET A 118 -7.13 -4.75 -7.85
CA MET A 118 -7.31 -3.45 -8.51
C MET A 118 -8.68 -3.26 -9.18
N VAL A 119 -9.61 -4.19 -8.97
CA VAL A 119 -10.99 -4.07 -9.45
C VAL A 119 -11.73 -3.14 -8.50
N TRP A 120 -12.12 -2.00 -9.02
CA TRP A 120 -12.86 -0.99 -8.28
C TRP A 120 -14.33 -0.96 -8.71
N GLU A 121 -15.22 -0.96 -7.72
CA GLU A 121 -16.65 -0.76 -7.91
C GLU A 121 -17.18 0.25 -6.89
N ILE A 122 -17.84 1.28 -7.38
CA ILE A 122 -18.41 2.35 -6.55
C ILE A 122 -19.47 1.84 -5.57
N GLY A 123 -20.10 0.71 -5.87
CA GLY A 123 -21.04 0.00 -5.00
C GLY A 123 -20.46 -0.47 -3.68
N SER A 124 -19.12 -0.62 -3.60
CA SER A 124 -18.41 -0.99 -2.35
C SER A 124 -18.25 0.17 -1.36
N LEU A 125 -18.53 1.42 -1.81
CA LEU A 125 -18.28 2.60 -1.00
C LEU A 125 -19.06 2.63 0.33
N PRO A 126 -20.38 2.28 0.38
CA PRO A 126 -21.12 2.26 1.64
C PRO A 126 -20.53 1.28 2.67
N GLN A 127 -20.03 0.12 2.24
CA GLN A 127 -19.38 -0.87 3.11
C GLN A 127 -18.05 -0.36 3.66
N LEU A 128 -17.23 0.27 2.81
CA LEU A 128 -15.97 0.86 3.24
C LEU A 128 -16.19 2.01 4.22
N SER A 129 -17.16 2.87 3.96
CA SER A 129 -17.56 3.96 4.87
C SER A 129 -18.06 3.41 6.22
N LYS A 130 -18.92 2.40 6.20
CA LYS A 130 -19.42 1.72 7.42
C LYS A 130 -18.28 1.06 8.22
N ALA A 131 -17.26 0.55 7.55
CA ALA A 131 -16.07 0.00 8.16
C ALA A 131 -15.05 1.07 8.60
N ASN A 132 -15.42 2.36 8.55
CA ASN A 132 -14.59 3.51 8.94
C ASN A 132 -13.30 3.68 8.14
N TYR A 133 -13.25 3.20 6.90
CA TYR A 133 -12.17 3.58 6.00
C TYR A 133 -12.36 5.01 5.52
N SER A 134 -11.30 5.79 5.50
CA SER A 134 -11.29 7.19 5.08
C SER A 134 -10.77 7.39 3.67
N TYR A 135 -10.08 6.39 3.13
CA TYR A 135 -9.55 6.40 1.78
C TYR A 135 -9.36 4.99 1.20
N THR A 136 -9.25 4.94 -0.12
CA THR A 136 -8.89 3.73 -0.88
C THR A 136 -7.90 4.06 -1.99
N LEU A 137 -7.30 3.02 -2.53
CA LEU A 137 -6.33 3.08 -3.62
C LEU A 137 -6.92 2.44 -4.86
N VAL A 138 -6.70 3.06 -6.00
CA VAL A 138 -7.11 2.55 -7.31
C VAL A 138 -6.01 2.82 -8.34
N GLU A 139 -6.00 2.10 -9.42
CA GLU A 139 -5.08 2.36 -10.53
C GLU A 139 -5.36 3.74 -11.14
N ASP A 140 -4.32 4.49 -11.48
CA ASP A 140 -4.43 5.85 -12.05
C ASP A 140 -5.23 5.90 -13.34
N SER A 141 -5.17 4.84 -14.14
CA SER A 141 -5.95 4.67 -15.37
C SER A 141 -7.48 4.74 -15.14
N ALA A 142 -7.96 4.19 -14.03
CA ALA A 142 -9.37 4.20 -13.68
C ALA A 142 -9.86 5.62 -13.35
N ILE A 143 -9.05 6.41 -12.63
CA ILE A 143 -9.36 7.81 -12.32
C ILE A 143 -9.26 8.66 -13.59
N ALA A 144 -8.21 8.47 -14.40
CA ALA A 144 -8.02 9.17 -15.66
C ALA A 144 -9.21 8.99 -16.59
N LEU A 145 -9.68 7.74 -16.71
CA LEU A 145 -10.86 7.41 -17.52
C LEU A 145 -12.13 8.11 -16.99
N ALA A 146 -12.36 8.07 -15.68
CA ALA A 146 -13.54 8.71 -15.05
C ALA A 146 -13.54 10.23 -15.23
N LEU A 147 -12.36 10.87 -15.26
CA LEU A 147 -12.19 12.31 -15.43
C LEU A 147 -12.08 12.73 -16.92
N GLY A 148 -12.02 11.79 -17.86
CA GLY A 148 -11.76 12.09 -19.28
C GLY A 148 -10.37 12.72 -19.50
N ARG A 149 -9.39 12.44 -18.66
CA ARG A 149 -8.03 13.01 -18.72
C ARG A 149 -7.06 12.02 -19.32
N LEU A 150 -6.14 12.52 -20.16
CA LEU A 150 -5.01 11.74 -20.71
C LEU A 150 -3.68 12.05 -19.99
N SER A 151 -3.69 13.04 -19.09
CA SER A 151 -2.49 13.42 -18.33
C SER A 151 -2.32 12.52 -17.12
N ARG A 152 -1.07 12.42 -16.64
CA ARG A 152 -0.72 11.71 -15.41
C ARG A 152 -1.54 12.24 -14.22
N ILE A 153 -2.12 11.33 -13.48
CA ILE A 153 -3.00 11.61 -12.35
C ILE A 153 -2.18 11.59 -11.06
N SER A 154 -2.42 12.56 -10.17
CA SER A 154 -1.72 12.68 -8.88
C SER A 154 -2.62 13.33 -7.84
N GLY A 155 -2.25 13.27 -6.57
CA GLY A 155 -3.06 13.77 -5.47
C GLY A 155 -4.20 12.81 -5.11
N TRP A 156 -5.20 13.29 -4.39
CA TRP A 156 -6.37 12.51 -4.06
C TRP A 156 -7.66 13.16 -4.57
N TYR A 157 -8.64 12.34 -4.80
CA TYR A 157 -9.96 12.72 -5.32
C TYR A 157 -11.04 12.29 -4.35
N SER A 158 -12.16 12.98 -4.33
CA SER A 158 -13.35 12.55 -3.58
C SER A 158 -14.28 11.78 -4.49
N ILE A 159 -14.81 10.67 -3.99
CA ILE A 159 -15.91 9.95 -4.60
C ILE A 159 -17.09 9.89 -3.64
N GLU A 160 -18.30 9.95 -4.17
CA GLU A 160 -19.53 9.90 -3.41
C GLU A 160 -20.48 8.86 -3.99
N ASN A 161 -21.10 8.06 -3.14
CA ASN A 161 -22.19 7.17 -3.50
C ASN A 161 -23.13 6.98 -2.31
N ASN A 162 -24.44 7.22 -2.54
CA ASN A 162 -25.48 7.07 -1.53
C ASN A 162 -25.20 7.83 -0.21
N GLY A 163 -24.66 9.06 -0.31
CA GLY A 163 -24.32 9.89 0.85
C GLY A 163 -23.04 9.48 1.57
N CYS A 164 -22.34 8.46 1.09
CA CYS A 164 -21.04 8.06 1.60
C CYS A 164 -19.93 8.72 0.79
N LEU A 165 -18.97 9.35 1.48
CA LEU A 165 -17.82 10.02 0.87
C LEU A 165 -16.55 9.27 1.21
N LEU A 166 -15.69 9.06 0.23
CA LEU A 166 -14.37 8.43 0.41
C LEU A 166 -13.31 9.15 -0.43
N ARG A 167 -12.09 9.24 0.08
CA ARG A 167 -10.95 9.69 -0.70
C ARG A 167 -10.40 8.56 -1.53
N VAL A 168 -9.97 8.86 -2.75
CA VAL A 168 -9.34 7.90 -3.67
C VAL A 168 -7.98 8.42 -4.09
N LEU A 169 -6.96 7.60 -3.94
CA LEU A 169 -5.61 7.91 -4.39
C LEU A 169 -5.23 7.03 -5.57
N PRO A 170 -4.62 7.63 -6.61
CA PRO A 170 -4.09 6.86 -7.72
C PRO A 170 -2.81 6.13 -7.31
N ILE A 171 -2.72 4.86 -7.67
CA ILE A 171 -1.45 4.15 -7.79
C ILE A 171 -0.88 4.50 -9.15
N ASP A 172 0.33 5.06 -9.18
CA ASP A 172 1.00 5.44 -10.40
C ASP A 172 1.54 4.21 -11.13
N SER A 173 0.86 3.84 -12.21
CA SER A 173 1.18 2.65 -13.00
C SER A 173 2.53 2.79 -13.71
N ALA A 174 2.89 3.99 -14.17
CA ALA A 174 4.15 4.21 -14.86
C ALA A 174 5.36 4.02 -13.93
N LEU A 175 5.30 4.53 -12.69
CA LEU A 175 6.34 4.30 -11.69
C LEU A 175 6.39 2.83 -11.25
N THR A 176 5.24 2.18 -11.07
CA THR A 176 5.16 0.75 -10.72
C THR A 176 5.87 -0.10 -11.79
N VAL A 177 5.54 0.11 -13.07
CA VAL A 177 6.19 -0.57 -14.19
C VAL A 177 7.68 -0.20 -14.32
N ALA A 178 8.03 1.07 -14.07
CA ALA A 178 9.43 1.50 -14.12
C ALA A 178 10.29 0.82 -13.04
N PHE A 179 9.72 0.62 -11.84
CA PHE A 179 10.38 -0.14 -10.78
C PHE A 179 10.67 -1.58 -11.22
N GLU A 180 9.69 -2.28 -11.80
CA GLU A 180 9.84 -3.66 -12.29
C GLU A 180 10.89 -3.79 -13.40
N LYS A 181 11.02 -2.76 -14.26
CA LYS A 181 12.00 -2.71 -15.35
C LYS A 181 13.43 -2.40 -14.92
N GLY A 182 13.62 -1.96 -13.67
CA GLY A 182 14.91 -1.72 -13.06
C GLY A 182 15.33 -0.25 -12.99
N LYS A 183 16.52 -0.02 -12.40
CA LYS A 183 17.01 1.27 -11.94
C LYS A 183 17.02 2.38 -13.02
N ASP A 184 17.43 2.05 -14.24
CA ASP A 184 17.52 3.06 -15.29
C ASP A 184 16.13 3.58 -15.69
N PHE A 185 15.15 2.68 -15.76
CA PHE A 185 13.77 3.04 -16.04
C PHE A 185 13.16 3.82 -14.87
N TRP A 186 13.42 3.40 -13.64
CA TRP A 186 13.00 4.11 -12.43
C TRP A 186 13.55 5.54 -12.41
N ASN A 187 14.85 5.73 -12.59
CA ASN A 187 15.49 7.04 -12.60
C ASN A 187 14.94 7.94 -13.72
N LYS A 188 14.75 7.38 -14.91
CA LYS A 188 14.14 8.10 -16.03
C LYS A 188 12.74 8.56 -15.66
N GLU A 189 11.91 7.68 -15.12
CA GLU A 189 10.53 7.99 -14.77
C GLU A 189 10.44 9.05 -13.67
N LEU A 190 11.31 8.99 -12.66
CA LEU A 190 11.41 10.03 -11.64
C LEU A 190 11.70 11.43 -12.22
N THR A 191 12.49 11.53 -13.30
CA THR A 191 12.78 12.82 -13.95
C THR A 191 11.57 13.40 -14.67
N LEU A 192 10.60 12.57 -15.04
CA LEU A 192 9.37 12.99 -15.72
C LEU A 192 8.29 13.46 -14.74
N LEU A 193 8.48 13.24 -13.43
CA LEU A 193 7.55 13.72 -12.43
C LEU A 193 7.59 15.23 -12.30
N PRO A 194 6.44 15.91 -12.28
CA PRO A 194 6.41 17.34 -12.06
C PRO A 194 6.95 17.71 -10.67
N ASN A 195 7.83 18.74 -10.64
CA ASN A 195 8.48 19.27 -9.41
C ASN A 195 7.52 20.11 -8.55
N GLN A 196 6.34 19.59 -8.21
CA GLN A 196 5.30 20.38 -7.53
C GLN A 196 5.01 19.93 -6.09
N GLY A 197 5.91 19.18 -5.46
CA GLY A 197 5.71 18.72 -4.08
C GLY A 197 4.62 17.65 -3.93
N LYS A 198 4.15 17.09 -5.04
CA LYS A 198 3.18 16.00 -5.06
C LYS A 198 3.80 14.70 -4.54
N ILE A 199 2.96 13.86 -3.94
CA ILE A 199 3.35 12.54 -3.46
C ILE A 199 2.78 11.50 -4.42
N TRP A 200 3.60 10.54 -4.82
CA TRP A 200 3.25 9.51 -5.79
C TRP A 200 3.18 8.17 -5.09
N VAL A 201 2.06 7.45 -5.25
CA VAL A 201 1.91 6.11 -4.71
C VAL A 201 2.43 5.10 -5.72
N VAL A 202 3.31 4.21 -5.27
CA VAL A 202 3.91 3.16 -6.10
C VAL A 202 3.63 1.80 -5.46
N LEU A 203 3.07 0.88 -6.23
CA LEU A 203 2.81 -0.48 -5.78
C LEU A 203 4.04 -1.37 -6.03
N LEU A 204 4.53 -2.00 -4.99
CA LEU A 204 5.71 -2.86 -5.00
C LEU A 204 5.33 -4.25 -4.52
N GLN A 205 5.19 -5.20 -5.44
CA GLN A 205 4.90 -6.57 -5.09
C GLN A 205 6.17 -7.27 -4.59
N ILE A 206 6.10 -7.86 -3.40
CA ILE A 206 7.23 -8.52 -2.75
C ILE A 206 7.33 -9.96 -3.28
N PRO A 207 8.46 -10.37 -3.88
CA PRO A 207 8.68 -11.76 -4.26
C PRO A 207 8.91 -12.62 -3.02
N VAL A 208 8.29 -13.79 -2.96
CA VAL A 208 8.36 -14.70 -1.81
C VAL A 208 8.65 -16.16 -2.20
N ASP A 209 9.08 -16.35 -3.43
CA ASP A 209 9.39 -17.65 -4.02
C ASP A 209 10.73 -18.21 -3.56
N SER A 210 11.73 -17.34 -3.31
CA SER A 210 13.05 -17.74 -2.85
C SER A 210 13.75 -16.65 -2.04
N ILE A 211 14.73 -17.01 -1.24
CA ILE A 211 15.59 -16.07 -0.52
C ILE A 211 16.34 -15.18 -1.52
N GLU A 212 16.87 -15.76 -2.58
CA GLU A 212 17.62 -15.01 -3.60
C GLU A 212 16.78 -13.92 -4.27
N SER A 213 15.54 -14.23 -4.68
CA SER A 213 14.62 -13.25 -5.25
C SER A 213 14.29 -12.15 -4.26
N LEU A 214 14.05 -12.51 -3.01
CA LEU A 214 13.73 -11.58 -1.93
C LEU A 214 14.92 -10.66 -1.61
N GLU A 215 16.12 -11.18 -1.52
CA GLU A 215 17.35 -10.39 -1.29
C GLU A 215 17.63 -9.43 -2.46
N LYS A 216 17.50 -9.90 -3.70
CA LYS A 216 17.64 -9.05 -4.90
C LYS A 216 16.64 -7.90 -4.87
N PHE A 217 15.38 -8.19 -4.56
CA PHE A 217 14.33 -7.19 -4.43
C PHE A 217 14.69 -6.14 -3.37
N TRP A 218 15.02 -6.56 -2.14
CA TRP A 218 15.31 -5.63 -1.04
C TRP A 218 16.59 -4.83 -1.26
N ASN A 219 17.64 -5.43 -1.82
CA ASN A 219 18.86 -4.70 -2.17
C ASN A 219 18.56 -3.60 -3.20
N TYR A 220 17.72 -3.91 -4.19
CA TYR A 220 17.27 -2.92 -5.15
C TYR A 220 16.40 -1.83 -4.50
N VAL A 221 15.46 -2.20 -3.64
CA VAL A 221 14.64 -1.25 -2.87
C VAL A 221 15.51 -0.31 -2.04
N LEU A 222 16.47 -0.84 -1.28
CA LEU A 222 17.38 -0.03 -0.46
C LEU A 222 18.27 0.88 -1.31
N GLU A 223 18.61 0.48 -2.52
CA GLU A 223 19.39 1.30 -3.44
C GLU A 223 18.59 2.48 -4.00
N ILE A 224 17.33 2.27 -4.38
CA ILE A 224 16.53 3.32 -5.01
C ILE A 224 15.85 4.27 -4.02
N PHE A 225 15.45 3.77 -2.84
CA PHE A 225 14.89 4.58 -1.75
C PHE A 225 16.00 5.04 -0.80
N ASN A 226 17.02 5.67 -1.38
CA ASN A 226 18.11 6.29 -0.64
C ASN A 226 17.76 7.75 -0.28
N GLU A 227 18.73 8.49 0.23
CA GLU A 227 18.57 9.87 0.68
C GLU A 227 17.99 10.85 -0.38
N SER A 228 17.97 10.47 -1.67
CA SER A 228 17.45 11.31 -2.75
C SER A 228 15.93 11.20 -2.92
N VAL A 229 15.28 10.20 -2.33
CA VAL A 229 13.84 9.99 -2.40
C VAL A 229 13.25 10.04 -0.99
N GLN A 230 12.36 10.98 -0.74
CA GLN A 230 11.65 11.06 0.53
C GLN A 230 10.47 10.08 0.51
N THR A 231 10.47 9.11 1.43
CA THR A 231 9.39 8.13 1.55
C THR A 231 8.32 8.58 2.55
N TRP A 232 7.05 8.22 2.26
CA TRP A 232 5.87 8.58 3.03
C TRP A 232 4.97 7.37 3.24
N THR A 233 4.21 7.32 4.35
CA THR A 233 3.03 6.46 4.41
C THR A 233 1.91 7.13 3.62
N ILE A 234 0.95 6.34 3.11
CA ILE A 234 -0.16 6.87 2.31
C ILE A 234 -1.07 7.76 3.16
N ALA A 235 -1.34 7.38 4.41
CA ALA A 235 -2.10 8.20 5.34
C ALA A 235 -1.46 9.58 5.52
N HIS A 236 -0.15 9.64 5.73
CA HIS A 236 0.57 10.91 5.87
C HIS A 236 0.58 11.71 4.56
N ALA A 237 0.64 11.03 3.41
CA ALA A 237 0.55 11.67 2.10
C ALA A 237 -0.77 12.42 1.91
N ILE A 238 -1.88 11.83 2.35
CA ILE A 238 -3.22 12.43 2.27
C ILE A 238 -3.32 13.69 3.13
N GLU A 239 -2.71 13.70 4.31
CA GLU A 239 -2.72 14.85 5.22
C GLU A 239 -1.94 16.04 4.66
N GLN A 240 -0.90 15.77 3.88
CA GLN A 240 0.01 16.79 3.34
C GLN A 240 -0.38 17.30 1.95
N GLN A 241 -1.29 16.62 1.25
CA GLN A 241 -1.74 17.02 -0.08
C GLN A 241 -3.14 17.62 -0.04
N HIS A 242 -3.37 18.61 -0.91
CA HIS A 242 -4.69 19.13 -1.16
C HIS A 242 -5.45 18.27 -2.17
N SER A 243 -6.77 18.32 -2.13
CA SER A 243 -7.63 17.70 -3.13
C SER A 243 -7.34 18.23 -4.53
N GLU A 244 -7.35 17.38 -5.52
CA GLU A 244 -7.20 17.74 -6.94
C GLU A 244 -8.56 17.81 -7.66
N GLY A 245 -9.66 17.42 -7.00
CA GLY A 245 -11.02 17.45 -7.55
C GLY A 245 -12.11 17.02 -6.61
#